data_702dffe927d8ef72282e56a2d2b36eeb
#
_entry.id   702dffe927d8ef72282e56a2d2b36eeb
#
_cell.length_a   1.000
_cell.length_b   1.000
_cell.length_c   1.000
_cell.angle_alpha   90.00
_cell.angle_beta   90.00
_cell.angle_gamma   90.00
#
_symmetry.space_group_name_H-M   'P 1'
#
loop_
_entity.id
_entity.type
_entity.pdbx_description
1 polymer ?
#
loop_
_entity_poly.entity_id
_entity_poly.type
_entity_poly.pdbx_seq_one_letter_code
_entity_poly.pdbx_strand_id
1 'polypeptide(L)'
;DDDEYVSQYMTMNEWFTNMPDYPGATIQEMIQRLGFANGMAQGCFRVGNEVVDFRNIHCSLLAFAGSNDAITSISSASAVMSVVSSNDLTFEVVAGGHAGVFTGSKAVSTTWAIAADWLALRSD
;
A
#
# COMPACT_ATOMS: atom_id res chain seq x y z
N ASP A 1 -9.58 8.17 25.93
CA ASP A 1 -10.35 7.37 26.89
C ASP A 1 -9.76 5.96 26.87
N ASP A 2 -9.33 5.42 28.01
CA ASP A 2 -8.59 4.14 28.05
C ASP A 2 -9.42 2.97 27.47
N ASP A 3 -10.74 3.01 27.64
CA ASP A 3 -11.63 1.96 27.15
C ASP A 3 -11.73 1.93 25.62
N GLU A 4 -11.69 3.08 24.97
CA GLU A 4 -11.70 3.17 23.51
C GLU A 4 -10.37 2.64 22.92
N TYR A 5 -9.25 3.01 23.54
CA TYR A 5 -7.93 2.52 23.15
C TYR A 5 -7.82 0.99 23.31
N VAL A 6 -8.28 0.46 24.43
CA VAL A 6 -8.29 -0.99 24.70
C VAL A 6 -9.17 -1.72 23.68
N SER A 7 -10.36 -1.18 23.37
CA SER A 7 -11.26 -1.76 22.37
C SER A 7 -10.64 -1.81 20.97
N GLN A 8 -9.99 -0.72 20.54
CA GLN A 8 -9.27 -0.66 19.27
C GLN A 8 -8.11 -1.67 19.24
N TYR A 9 -7.33 -1.75 20.30
CA TYR A 9 -6.24 -2.71 20.43
C TYR A 9 -6.73 -4.15 20.33
N MET A 10 -7.81 -4.50 21.04
CA MET A 10 -8.39 -5.86 21.01
C MET A 10 -8.90 -6.22 19.61
N THR A 11 -9.57 -5.28 18.94
CA THR A 11 -10.06 -5.47 17.55
C THR A 11 -8.89 -5.71 16.58
N MET A 12 -7.84 -4.91 16.67
CA MET A 12 -6.65 -5.10 15.84
C MET A 12 -5.94 -6.42 16.14
N ASN A 13 -5.82 -6.80 17.40
CA ASN A 13 -5.22 -8.07 17.80
C ASN A 13 -6.02 -9.26 17.28
N GLU A 14 -7.36 -9.23 17.37
CA GLU A 14 -8.23 -10.26 16.83
C GLU A 14 -8.06 -10.38 15.30
N TRP A 15 -7.98 -9.26 14.60
CA TRP A 15 -7.75 -9.24 13.16
C TRP A 15 -6.39 -9.87 12.80
N PHE A 16 -5.31 -9.53 13.50
CA PHE A 16 -3.99 -10.11 13.26
C PHE A 16 -3.92 -11.60 13.58
N THR A 17 -4.58 -12.06 14.63
CA THR A 17 -4.58 -13.48 15.04
C THR A 17 -5.44 -14.36 14.14
N ASN A 18 -6.38 -13.76 13.40
CA ASN A 18 -7.25 -14.46 12.45
C ASN A 18 -6.80 -14.31 10.98
N MET A 19 -5.59 -13.80 10.74
CA MET A 19 -5.05 -13.76 9.38
C MET A 19 -4.84 -15.18 8.83
N PRO A 20 -5.22 -15.44 7.57
CA PRO A 20 -5.00 -16.75 6.96
C PRO A 20 -3.50 -17.06 6.83
N ASP A 21 -3.17 -18.32 6.98
CA ASP A 21 -1.80 -18.79 6.79
C ASP A 21 -1.34 -18.60 5.34
N TYR A 22 -0.14 -18.10 5.17
CA TYR A 22 0.50 -18.04 3.87
C TYR A 22 1.15 -19.39 3.53
N PRO A 23 0.92 -19.98 2.36
CA PRO A 23 1.64 -21.16 1.92
C PRO A 23 3.16 -20.93 1.96
N GLY A 24 3.92 -21.90 2.49
CA GLY A 24 5.37 -21.73 2.66
C GLY A 24 6.11 -21.41 1.36
N ALA A 25 5.67 -21.99 0.22
CA ALA A 25 6.24 -21.67 -1.09
C ALA A 25 6.02 -20.20 -1.49
N THR A 26 4.85 -19.64 -1.17
CA THR A 26 4.54 -18.21 -1.42
C THR A 26 5.46 -17.31 -0.59
N ILE A 27 5.65 -17.61 0.68
CA ILE A 27 6.56 -16.84 1.55
C ILE A 27 7.99 -16.91 1.01
N GLN A 28 8.46 -18.09 0.62
CA GLN A 28 9.79 -18.26 0.06
C GLN A 28 9.97 -17.45 -1.23
N GLU A 29 9.00 -17.47 -2.12
CA GLU A 29 9.04 -16.69 -3.37
C GLU A 29 9.01 -15.18 -3.10
N MET A 30 8.19 -14.71 -2.17
CA MET A 30 8.15 -13.31 -1.73
C MET A 30 9.52 -12.86 -1.18
N ILE A 31 10.12 -13.63 -0.28
CA ILE A 31 11.44 -13.29 0.29
C ILE A 31 12.50 -13.20 -0.79
N GLN A 32 12.54 -14.16 -1.70
CA GLN A 32 13.56 -14.21 -2.76
C GLN A 32 13.37 -13.09 -3.78
N ARG A 33 12.16 -12.89 -4.29
CA ARG A 33 11.88 -11.99 -5.42
C ARG A 33 11.67 -10.55 -4.99
N LEU A 34 10.96 -10.33 -3.90
CA LEU A 34 10.66 -8.98 -3.42
C LEU A 34 11.70 -8.49 -2.41
N GLY A 35 12.14 -9.36 -1.49
CA GLY A 35 13.16 -9.03 -0.50
C GLY A 35 14.56 -8.96 -1.12
N PHE A 36 15.17 -10.10 -1.41
CA PHE A 36 16.57 -10.13 -1.85
C PHE A 36 16.80 -9.55 -3.25
N ALA A 37 15.96 -9.88 -4.22
CA ALA A 37 16.09 -9.36 -5.58
C ALA A 37 15.56 -7.94 -5.75
N ASN A 38 14.82 -7.41 -4.76
CA ASN A 38 14.22 -6.08 -4.79
C ASN A 38 13.41 -5.81 -6.09
N GLY A 39 12.66 -6.82 -6.54
CA GLY A 39 11.98 -6.81 -7.83
C GLY A 39 10.96 -5.69 -7.98
N MET A 40 10.31 -5.28 -6.89
CA MET A 40 9.37 -4.16 -6.93
C MET A 40 10.07 -2.83 -7.26
N ALA A 41 11.21 -2.55 -6.65
CA ALA A 41 11.96 -1.32 -6.93
C ALA A 41 12.58 -1.32 -8.34
N GLN A 42 12.81 -2.52 -8.91
CA GLN A 42 13.25 -2.66 -10.30
C GLN A 42 12.09 -2.56 -11.30
N GLY A 43 10.84 -2.54 -10.82
CA GLY A 43 9.64 -2.50 -11.65
C GLY A 43 9.37 -3.77 -12.44
N CYS A 44 10.12 -4.85 -12.18
CA CYS A 44 9.98 -6.11 -12.92
C CYS A 44 10.43 -7.30 -12.07
N PHE A 45 9.59 -8.33 -11.99
CA PHE A 45 9.91 -9.61 -11.35
C PHE A 45 9.06 -10.75 -11.92
N ARG A 46 9.42 -11.98 -11.59
CA ARG A 46 8.67 -13.18 -12.04
C ARG A 46 7.77 -13.70 -10.91
N VAL A 47 6.57 -14.14 -11.31
CA VAL A 47 5.66 -14.93 -10.46
C VAL A 47 5.35 -16.23 -11.21
N GLY A 48 5.83 -17.33 -10.71
CA GLY A 48 5.78 -18.57 -11.46
C GLY A 48 6.49 -18.45 -12.83
N ASN A 49 5.76 -18.69 -13.91
CA ASN A 49 6.26 -18.57 -15.28
C ASN A 49 6.02 -17.18 -15.91
N GLU A 50 5.24 -16.34 -15.25
CA GLU A 50 4.85 -15.03 -15.77
C GLU A 50 5.84 -13.93 -15.36
N VAL A 51 5.99 -12.92 -16.19
CA VAL A 51 6.77 -11.72 -15.90
C VAL A 51 5.79 -10.60 -15.54
N VAL A 52 5.91 -10.10 -14.32
CA VAL A 52 5.22 -8.87 -13.87
C VAL A 52 6.13 -7.70 -14.24
N ASP A 53 5.64 -6.81 -15.09
CA ASP A 53 6.35 -5.60 -15.50
C ASP A 53 5.47 -4.39 -15.22
N PHE A 54 5.93 -3.54 -14.31
CA PHE A 54 5.17 -2.35 -13.89
C PHE A 54 5.06 -1.31 -14.99
N ARG A 55 5.90 -1.38 -16.04
CA ARG A 55 5.76 -0.54 -17.23
C ARG A 55 4.48 -0.80 -18.01
N ASN A 56 3.78 -1.92 -17.75
CA ASN A 56 2.46 -2.19 -18.30
C ASN A 56 1.32 -1.40 -17.60
N ILE A 57 1.63 -0.67 -16.52
CA ILE A 57 0.66 0.17 -15.81
C ILE A 57 0.64 1.53 -16.50
N HIS A 58 -0.41 1.78 -17.29
CA HIS A 58 -0.65 3.02 -18.04
C HIS A 58 -1.85 3.81 -17.53
N CYS A 59 -2.68 3.19 -16.67
CA CYS A 59 -3.84 3.87 -16.09
C CYS A 59 -3.40 4.98 -15.13
N SER A 60 -4.31 5.93 -14.87
CA SER A 60 -4.13 6.92 -13.81
C SER A 60 -3.83 6.24 -12.47
N LEU A 61 -2.86 6.74 -11.75
CA LEU A 61 -2.40 6.16 -10.50
C LEU A 61 -2.44 7.19 -9.37
N LEU A 62 -3.16 6.87 -8.30
CA LEU A 62 -3.14 7.58 -7.03
C LEU A 62 -2.50 6.68 -5.97
N ALA A 63 -1.44 7.15 -5.34
CA ALA A 63 -0.78 6.45 -4.26
C ALA A 63 -0.65 7.31 -3.01
N PHE A 64 -0.67 6.66 -1.85
CA PHE A 64 -0.59 7.31 -0.55
C PHE A 64 0.57 6.79 0.27
N ALA A 65 1.11 7.66 1.13
CA ALA A 65 2.00 7.28 2.22
C ALA A 65 1.53 7.88 3.54
N GLY A 66 1.70 7.14 4.63
CA GLY A 66 1.46 7.66 5.98
C GLY A 66 2.66 8.46 6.49
N SER A 67 2.41 9.66 7.04
CA SER A 67 3.47 10.49 7.60
C SER A 67 4.16 9.85 8.82
N ASN A 68 3.47 8.94 9.51
CA ASN A 68 3.95 8.24 10.70
C ASN A 68 3.99 6.71 10.47
N ASP A 69 4.15 6.29 9.22
CA ASP A 69 4.27 4.87 8.88
C ASP A 69 5.64 4.34 9.32
N ALA A 70 5.63 3.42 10.30
CA ALA A 70 6.84 2.78 10.82
C ALA A 70 7.26 1.52 10.03
N ILE A 71 6.44 1.07 9.09
CA ILE A 71 6.68 -0.14 8.28
C ILE A 71 7.22 0.24 6.91
N THR A 72 6.57 1.21 6.24
CA THR A 72 6.92 1.63 4.89
C THR A 72 7.28 3.11 4.87
N SER A 73 8.51 3.44 4.53
CA SER A 73 8.95 4.83 4.41
C SER A 73 8.25 5.54 3.24
N ILE A 74 8.12 6.86 3.33
CA ILE A 74 7.57 7.69 2.25
C ILE A 74 8.35 7.47 0.94
N SER A 75 9.68 7.35 1.02
CA SER A 75 10.52 7.09 -0.14
C SER A 75 10.26 5.72 -0.78
N SER A 76 9.99 4.69 0.04
CA SER A 76 9.63 3.37 -0.48
C SER A 76 8.25 3.39 -1.14
N ALA A 77 7.28 4.06 -0.53
CA ALA A 77 5.94 4.18 -1.09
C ALA A 77 5.93 4.98 -2.41
N SER A 78 6.71 6.06 -2.49
CA SER A 78 6.79 6.89 -3.70
C SER A 78 7.55 6.23 -4.86
N ALA A 79 8.32 5.17 -4.61
CA ALA A 79 9.10 4.49 -5.64
C ALA A 79 8.24 3.96 -6.80
N VAL A 80 6.97 3.63 -6.55
CA VAL A 80 6.03 3.20 -7.59
C VAL A 80 5.91 4.22 -8.73
N MET A 81 6.02 5.51 -8.42
CA MET A 81 5.93 6.59 -9.41
C MET A 81 7.02 6.55 -10.48
N SER A 82 8.15 5.92 -10.18
CA SER A 82 9.31 5.85 -11.10
C SER A 82 9.35 4.58 -11.93
N VAL A 83 8.54 3.57 -11.62
CA VAL A 83 8.58 2.24 -12.27
C VAL A 83 7.38 1.94 -13.15
N VAL A 84 6.35 2.78 -13.11
CA VAL A 84 5.16 2.66 -13.97
C VAL A 84 5.28 3.55 -15.22
N SER A 85 4.47 3.29 -16.24
CA SER A 85 4.42 4.08 -17.48
C SER A 85 3.18 4.97 -17.59
N SER A 86 2.49 5.20 -16.48
CA SER A 86 1.36 6.14 -16.45
C SER A 86 1.84 7.58 -16.66
N ASN A 87 1.06 8.36 -17.41
CA ASN A 87 1.27 9.79 -17.58
C ASN A 87 0.43 10.65 -16.57
N ASP A 88 -0.39 10.01 -15.75
CA ASP A 88 -1.24 10.64 -14.75
C ASP A 88 -0.96 10.02 -13.37
N LEU A 89 0.00 10.61 -12.67
CA LEU A 89 0.52 10.14 -11.40
C LEU A 89 0.24 11.17 -10.29
N THR A 90 -0.39 10.72 -9.22
CA THR A 90 -0.62 11.51 -8.01
C THR A 90 -0.08 10.76 -6.80
N PHE A 91 0.75 11.43 -6.00
CA PHE A 91 1.29 10.89 -4.76
C PHE A 91 0.99 11.83 -3.59
N GLU A 92 0.32 11.32 -2.56
CA GLU A 92 -0.11 12.09 -1.40
C GLU A 92 0.45 11.53 -0.11
N VAL A 93 0.97 12.41 0.75
CA VAL A 93 1.38 12.05 2.10
C VAL A 93 0.30 12.50 3.07
N VAL A 94 -0.31 11.55 3.74
CA VAL A 94 -1.43 11.79 4.66
C VAL A 94 -1.07 11.45 6.10
N ALA A 95 -1.81 12.02 7.04
CA ALA A 95 -1.61 11.70 8.45
C ALA A 95 -2.06 10.28 8.76
N GLY A 96 -1.18 9.47 9.36
CA GLY A 96 -1.47 8.10 9.76
C GLY A 96 -0.24 7.20 9.74
N GLY A 97 -0.37 6.04 10.37
CA GLY A 97 0.56 4.93 10.25
C GLY A 97 0.16 4.00 9.12
N HIS A 98 0.81 2.84 8.98
CA HIS A 98 0.67 1.91 7.85
C HIS A 98 -0.80 1.56 7.51
N ALA A 99 -1.54 1.01 8.44
CA ALA A 99 -2.98 0.75 8.25
C ALA A 99 -3.83 2.01 8.45
N GLY A 100 -3.37 2.95 9.30
CA GLY A 100 -4.08 4.16 9.67
C GLY A 100 -4.35 5.12 8.51
N VAL A 101 -3.59 5.02 7.41
CA VAL A 101 -3.83 5.76 6.16
C VAL A 101 -5.24 5.50 5.63
N PHE A 102 -5.76 4.28 5.77
CA PHE A 102 -7.09 3.90 5.27
C PHE A 102 -8.13 3.68 6.37
N THR A 103 -7.71 3.25 7.57
CA THR A 103 -8.60 2.84 8.66
C THR A 103 -8.54 3.74 9.89
N GLY A 104 -7.63 4.69 9.92
CA GLY A 104 -7.49 5.62 11.05
C GLY A 104 -8.62 6.65 11.12
N SER A 105 -8.78 7.28 12.28
CA SER A 105 -9.83 8.29 12.54
C SER A 105 -9.78 9.49 11.58
N LYS A 106 -8.63 9.78 11.00
CA LYS A 106 -8.45 10.87 10.02
C LYS A 106 -8.63 10.42 8.57
N ALA A 107 -8.71 9.12 8.29
CA ALA A 107 -8.76 8.60 6.92
C ALA A 107 -9.94 9.15 6.12
N VAL A 108 -11.12 9.29 6.74
CA VAL A 108 -12.34 9.82 6.09
C VAL A 108 -12.13 11.25 5.59
N SER A 109 -11.48 12.10 6.39
CA SER A 109 -11.24 13.51 6.03
C SER A 109 -9.97 13.75 5.22
N THR A 110 -9.15 12.73 5.00
CA THR A 110 -7.89 12.82 4.25
C THR A 110 -7.92 11.86 3.06
N THR A 111 -7.46 10.63 3.24
CA THR A 111 -7.29 9.64 2.18
C THR A 111 -8.56 9.41 1.37
N TRP A 112 -9.71 9.25 2.03
CA TRP A 112 -10.97 8.97 1.34
C TRP A 112 -11.50 10.20 0.60
N ALA A 113 -11.39 11.38 1.20
CA ALA A 113 -11.80 12.63 0.54
C ALA A 113 -10.95 12.89 -0.70
N ILE A 114 -9.62 12.79 -0.57
CA ILE A 114 -8.69 12.94 -1.70
C ILE A 114 -8.97 11.91 -2.80
N ALA A 115 -9.18 10.64 -2.42
CA ALA A 115 -9.47 9.58 -3.38
C ALA A 115 -10.81 9.81 -4.10
N ALA A 116 -11.84 10.27 -3.37
CA ALA A 116 -13.15 10.57 -3.96
C ALA A 116 -13.05 11.72 -4.97
N ASP A 117 -12.40 12.82 -4.62
CA ASP A 117 -12.19 13.95 -5.51
C ASP A 117 -11.36 13.57 -6.74
N TRP A 118 -10.29 12.79 -6.52
CA TRP A 118 -9.42 12.32 -7.59
C TRP A 118 -10.16 11.40 -8.57
N LEU A 119 -11.01 10.49 -8.07
CA LEU A 119 -11.85 9.62 -8.88
C LEU A 119 -12.93 10.41 -9.63
N ALA A 120 -13.58 11.39 -8.99
CA ALA A 120 -14.62 12.20 -9.61
C ALA A 120 -14.11 12.97 -10.85
N LEU A 121 -12.83 13.36 -10.84
CA LEU A 121 -12.21 14.04 -11.99
C LEU A 121 -11.88 13.08 -13.15
N ARG A 122 -11.99 11.76 -12.96
CA ARG A 122 -11.59 10.70 -13.91
C ARG A 122 -12.70 9.70 -14.20
N SER A 123 -13.88 9.91 -13.63
CA SER A 123 -15.07 9.10 -13.87
C SER A 123 -16.03 9.86 -14.78
N ASP A 124 -16.49 9.23 -15.85
CA ASP A 124 -17.52 9.73 -16.75
C ASP A 124 -18.92 9.60 -16.11
#